data_02ff81e6cbf5319b75990752f50da39d
#
_entry.id   02ff81e6cbf5319b75990752f50da39d
#
_cell.length_a   1.000
_cell.length_b   1.000
_cell.length_c   1.000
_cell.angle_alpha   90.00
_cell.angle_beta   90.00
_cell.angle_gamma   90.00
#
_symmetry.space_group_name_H-M   'P 1'
#
loop_
_entity.id
_entity.type
_entity.pdbx_description
1 polymer ?
#
loop_
_entity_poly.entity_id
_entity_poly.type
_entity_poly.pdbx_seq_one_letter_code
_entity_poly.pdbx_strand_id
1 'polypeptide(L)'
;ISDGYIAGIGGSYQGVEECNYTGKYVAPGFIEAHIHIESSYVSPEEFSRVFIPRGTTTILADPHEIVNVAGLKGLDYMVNAAKNAKMDIRYMMPPCVPATNFETSGADLYADDMEDALKTGEVDGLAELMNFPGVINADDKMIDEILMAKKYGARIDGHAPQVVGKDLNAYIAAGPANDHECSTLEEAEERLARGMYLLLREGSVTQDLRKLLPIVNTANSRRCLLSGDDVQAKTAINKGCLLYTSDAADDLIG
;
A
#
# COMPACT_ATOMS: atom_id res chain seq x y z
N ILE A 1 -8.29 24.22 -13.55
CA ILE A 1 -8.70 22.81 -13.70
C ILE A 1 -9.94 22.79 -14.58
N SER A 2 -10.01 21.90 -15.56
CA SER A 2 -11.19 21.67 -16.40
C SER A 2 -11.32 20.15 -16.59
N ASP A 3 -12.51 19.62 -16.37
CA ASP A 3 -12.84 18.19 -16.54
C ASP A 3 -11.86 17.25 -15.81
N GLY A 4 -11.41 17.61 -14.63
CA GLY A 4 -10.46 16.82 -13.83
C GLY A 4 -8.98 16.99 -14.22
N TYR A 5 -8.65 17.79 -15.22
CA TYR A 5 -7.29 18.03 -15.69
C TYR A 5 -6.78 19.42 -15.33
N ILE A 6 -5.47 19.53 -15.11
CA ILE A 6 -4.80 20.82 -14.98
C ILE A 6 -4.75 21.47 -16.37
N ALA A 7 -5.66 22.41 -16.64
CA ALA A 7 -5.74 23.08 -17.93
C ALA A 7 -4.61 24.10 -18.14
N GLY A 8 -4.04 24.65 -17.07
CA GLY A 8 -2.93 25.57 -17.14
C GLY A 8 -2.39 25.95 -15.77
N ILE A 9 -1.12 26.39 -15.72
CA ILE A 9 -0.43 26.85 -14.53
C ILE A 9 0.25 28.19 -14.87
N GLY A 10 0.15 29.16 -13.97
CA GLY A 10 0.70 30.53 -14.15
C GLY A 10 -0.19 31.45 -14.96
N GLY A 11 0.20 32.69 -15.09
CA GLY A 11 -0.57 33.70 -15.80
C GLY A 11 -1.87 34.11 -15.11
N SER A 12 -2.73 34.82 -15.87
CA SER A 12 -4.05 35.22 -15.42
C SER A 12 -5.10 34.35 -16.10
N TYR A 13 -5.71 33.48 -15.37
CA TYR A 13 -6.82 32.66 -15.82
C TYR A 13 -8.10 33.10 -15.12
N GLN A 14 -9.23 32.94 -15.80
CA GLN A 14 -10.57 33.11 -15.24
C GLN A 14 -11.30 31.79 -15.29
N GLY A 15 -12.03 31.46 -14.25
CA GLY A 15 -12.84 30.26 -14.15
C GLY A 15 -14.28 30.58 -13.78
N VAL A 16 -15.15 29.59 -13.96
CA VAL A 16 -16.54 29.67 -13.49
C VAL A 16 -16.59 29.74 -11.96
N GLU A 17 -15.65 29.06 -11.31
CA GLU A 17 -15.42 29.13 -9.87
C GLU A 17 -13.96 29.48 -9.62
N GLU A 18 -13.73 30.43 -8.73
CA GLU A 18 -12.39 30.89 -8.37
C GLU A 18 -12.16 30.72 -6.87
N CYS A 19 -11.12 29.96 -6.51
CA CYS A 19 -10.69 29.77 -5.13
C CYS A 19 -9.37 30.50 -4.89
N ASN A 20 -9.32 31.36 -3.90
CA ASN A 20 -8.10 32.08 -3.55
C ASN A 20 -7.30 31.33 -2.49
N TYR A 21 -6.16 30.80 -2.87
CA TYR A 21 -5.19 30.11 -2.01
C TYR A 21 -3.91 30.92 -1.78
N THR A 22 -3.97 32.25 -1.85
CA THR A 22 -2.79 33.12 -1.59
C THR A 22 -2.17 32.78 -0.23
N GLY A 23 -0.86 32.53 -0.22
CA GLY A 23 -0.10 32.11 0.97
C GLY A 23 -0.25 30.63 1.34
N LYS A 24 -0.85 29.81 0.46
CA LYS A 24 -0.93 28.36 0.61
C LYS A 24 -0.16 27.65 -0.50
N TYR A 25 0.25 26.42 -0.23
CA TYR A 25 0.74 25.49 -1.25
C TYR A 25 -0.42 24.64 -1.74
N VAL A 26 -0.48 24.38 -3.04
CA VAL A 26 -1.44 23.46 -3.66
C VAL A 26 -0.64 22.31 -4.27
N ALA A 27 -0.95 21.10 -3.86
CA ALA A 27 -0.30 19.88 -4.32
C ALA A 27 -1.36 18.82 -4.66
N PRO A 28 -1.01 17.80 -5.46
CA PRO A 28 -1.83 16.60 -5.57
C PRO A 28 -2.08 15.97 -4.19
N GLY A 29 -3.23 15.28 -4.03
CA GLY A 29 -3.46 14.48 -2.83
C GLY A 29 -2.44 13.36 -2.69
N PHE A 30 -2.16 12.97 -1.46
CA PHE A 30 -1.23 11.87 -1.18
C PHE A 30 -1.81 10.53 -1.61
N ILE A 31 -0.91 9.63 -1.98
CA ILE A 31 -1.18 8.23 -2.30
C ILE A 31 -0.56 7.39 -1.19
N GLU A 32 -1.39 6.64 -0.49
CA GLU A 32 -0.95 5.62 0.46
C GLU A 32 -0.58 4.34 -0.29
N ALA A 33 0.66 3.90 -0.13
CA ALA A 33 1.21 2.84 -0.97
C ALA A 33 0.85 1.42 -0.51
N HIS A 34 0.49 1.26 0.77
CA HIS A 34 0.11 -0.04 1.35
C HIS A 34 -0.61 0.15 2.69
N ILE A 35 -1.83 -0.34 2.81
CA ILE A 35 -2.63 -0.20 4.02
C ILE A 35 -3.68 -1.31 4.17
N HIS A 36 -4.02 -1.61 5.43
CA HIS A 36 -5.14 -2.47 5.82
C HIS A 36 -6.27 -1.60 6.37
N ILE A 37 -7.39 -1.48 5.63
CA ILE A 37 -8.56 -0.70 6.08
C ILE A 37 -9.10 -1.29 7.37
N GLU A 38 -9.08 -2.60 7.51
CA GLU A 38 -9.57 -3.37 8.65
C GLU A 38 -8.93 -2.93 9.97
N SER A 39 -7.63 -2.63 9.96
CA SER A 39 -6.88 -2.12 11.13
C SER A 39 -7.38 -0.76 11.63
N SER A 40 -8.12 -0.03 10.80
CA SER A 40 -8.74 1.22 11.21
C SER A 40 -10.02 1.05 12.02
N TYR A 41 -10.61 -0.16 12.02
CA TYR A 41 -11.89 -0.51 12.66
C TYR A 41 -13.09 0.25 12.11
N VAL A 42 -13.04 0.74 10.88
CA VAL A 42 -14.15 1.41 10.19
C VAL A 42 -14.36 0.83 8.79
N SER A 43 -15.54 1.08 8.21
CA SER A 43 -15.81 0.68 6.83
C SER A 43 -15.02 1.54 5.82
N PRO A 44 -14.87 1.09 4.56
CA PRO A 44 -14.21 1.89 3.52
C PRO A 44 -14.78 3.30 3.36
N GLU A 45 -16.09 3.48 3.49
CA GLU A 45 -16.74 4.80 3.40
C GLU A 45 -16.33 5.70 4.57
N GLU A 46 -16.31 5.17 5.79
CA GLU A 46 -15.92 5.93 6.97
C GLU A 46 -14.40 6.18 6.97
N PHE A 47 -13.59 5.22 6.49
CA PHE A 47 -12.18 5.42 6.24
C PHE A 47 -11.95 6.65 5.35
N SER A 48 -12.65 6.71 4.23
CA SER A 48 -12.61 7.85 3.31
C SER A 48 -12.94 9.18 4.01
N ARG A 49 -13.96 9.22 4.86
CA ARG A 49 -14.35 10.43 5.62
C ARG A 49 -13.30 10.88 6.62
N VAL A 50 -12.56 9.94 7.20
CA VAL A 50 -11.50 10.26 8.16
C VAL A 50 -10.26 10.77 7.44
N PHE A 51 -9.84 10.15 6.33
CA PHE A 51 -8.50 10.34 5.79
C PHE A 51 -8.42 11.36 4.64
N ILE A 52 -9.48 11.57 3.85
CA ILE A 52 -9.47 12.62 2.80
C ILE A 52 -9.20 14.02 3.37
N PRO A 53 -9.85 14.46 4.47
CA PRO A 53 -9.58 15.78 5.03
C PRO A 53 -8.14 15.96 5.54
N ARG A 54 -7.38 14.87 5.59
CA ARG A 54 -5.97 14.81 6.02
C ARG A 54 -4.98 14.69 4.86
N GLY A 55 -5.49 14.80 3.64
CA GLY A 55 -4.67 14.91 2.43
C GLY A 55 -4.48 13.62 1.64
N THR A 56 -4.85 12.45 2.16
CA THR A 56 -4.77 11.19 1.41
C THR A 56 -6.02 11.01 0.54
N THR A 57 -5.84 10.91 -0.76
CA THR A 57 -6.94 10.82 -1.75
C THR A 57 -7.00 9.49 -2.47
N THR A 58 -5.92 8.73 -2.46
CA THR A 58 -5.80 7.40 -3.07
C THR A 58 -5.09 6.45 -2.13
N ILE A 59 -5.53 5.22 -2.05
CA ILE A 59 -4.89 4.16 -1.27
C ILE A 59 -4.79 2.86 -2.07
N LEU A 60 -3.73 2.08 -1.82
CA LEU A 60 -3.62 0.69 -2.22
C LEU A 60 -3.86 -0.16 -0.97
N ALA A 61 -5.02 -0.81 -0.94
CA ALA A 61 -5.47 -1.57 0.22
C ALA A 61 -5.31 -3.07 0.01
N ASP A 62 -4.73 -3.73 1.00
CA ASP A 62 -4.68 -5.19 1.11
C ASP A 62 -5.76 -5.64 2.11
N PRO A 63 -6.85 -6.29 1.66
CA PRO A 63 -7.94 -6.71 2.53
C PRO A 63 -7.75 -8.14 3.07
N HIS A 64 -6.52 -8.56 3.39
CA HIS A 64 -6.25 -9.96 3.74
C HIS A 64 -6.94 -10.42 5.02
N GLU A 65 -7.22 -9.53 5.99
CA GLU A 65 -7.88 -9.91 7.23
C GLU A 65 -9.34 -10.32 7.00
N ILE A 66 -10.10 -9.51 6.26
CA ILE A 66 -11.49 -9.87 5.98
C ILE A 66 -11.57 -11.05 4.99
N VAL A 67 -10.62 -11.15 4.07
CA VAL A 67 -10.54 -12.28 3.14
C VAL A 67 -10.16 -13.56 3.87
N ASN A 68 -9.29 -13.50 4.86
CA ASN A 68 -8.96 -14.64 5.73
C ASN A 68 -10.18 -15.17 6.52
N VAL A 69 -11.13 -14.28 6.83
CA VAL A 69 -12.36 -14.65 7.57
C VAL A 69 -13.47 -15.10 6.64
N ALA A 70 -13.68 -14.42 5.51
CA ALA A 70 -14.88 -14.53 4.67
C ALA A 70 -14.59 -14.92 3.20
N GLY A 71 -13.33 -15.17 2.85
CA GLY A 71 -12.91 -15.50 1.48
C GLY A 71 -13.23 -14.38 0.49
N LEU A 72 -13.47 -14.74 -0.75
CA LEU A 72 -13.79 -13.78 -1.82
C LEU A 72 -15.03 -12.91 -1.52
N LYS A 73 -15.96 -13.38 -0.69
CA LYS A 73 -17.08 -12.54 -0.23
C LYS A 73 -16.63 -11.35 0.61
N GLY A 74 -15.51 -11.50 1.34
CA GLY A 74 -14.87 -10.40 2.06
C GLY A 74 -14.30 -9.37 1.08
N LEU A 75 -13.63 -9.81 0.03
CA LEU A 75 -13.15 -8.94 -1.04
C LEU A 75 -14.32 -8.21 -1.73
N ASP A 76 -15.35 -8.94 -2.14
CA ASP A 76 -16.56 -8.38 -2.75
C ASP A 76 -17.20 -7.29 -1.89
N TYR A 77 -17.27 -7.51 -0.58
CA TYR A 77 -17.77 -6.51 0.36
C TYR A 77 -16.93 -5.24 0.32
N MET A 78 -15.60 -5.36 0.43
CA MET A 78 -14.67 -4.23 0.46
C MET A 78 -14.72 -3.43 -0.85
N VAL A 79 -14.68 -4.12 -1.99
CA VAL A 79 -14.77 -3.50 -3.33
C VAL A 79 -16.10 -2.77 -3.52
N ASN A 80 -17.22 -3.39 -3.10
CA ASN A 80 -18.53 -2.75 -3.22
C ASN A 80 -18.70 -1.55 -2.28
N ALA A 81 -18.20 -1.63 -1.05
CA ALA A 81 -18.22 -0.51 -0.10
C ALA A 81 -17.39 0.67 -0.62
N ALA A 82 -16.24 0.41 -1.24
CA ALA A 82 -15.39 1.44 -1.82
C ALA A 82 -16.07 2.27 -2.92
N LYS A 83 -17.04 1.70 -3.65
CA LYS A 83 -17.81 2.43 -4.68
C LYS A 83 -18.59 3.62 -4.11
N ASN A 84 -18.89 3.61 -2.82
CA ASN A 84 -19.56 4.70 -2.11
C ASN A 84 -18.59 5.65 -1.40
N ALA A 85 -17.29 5.31 -1.39
CA ALA A 85 -16.26 6.17 -0.83
C ALA A 85 -15.94 7.35 -1.77
N LYS A 86 -15.49 8.46 -1.20
CA LYS A 86 -14.98 9.60 -1.99
C LYS A 86 -13.49 9.49 -2.33
N MET A 87 -12.81 8.55 -1.68
CA MET A 87 -11.40 8.22 -1.88
C MET A 87 -11.30 7.23 -3.05
N ASP A 88 -10.25 7.31 -3.84
CA ASP A 88 -9.88 6.28 -4.79
C ASP A 88 -9.24 5.11 -4.02
N ILE A 89 -10.01 4.07 -3.77
CA ILE A 89 -9.57 2.87 -3.06
C ILE A 89 -9.28 1.77 -4.07
N ARG A 90 -8.01 1.41 -4.18
CA ARG A 90 -7.51 0.35 -5.03
C ARG A 90 -7.21 -0.87 -4.20
N TYR A 91 -7.77 -2.00 -4.57
CA TYR A 91 -7.55 -3.25 -3.84
C TYR A 91 -6.50 -4.12 -4.52
N MET A 92 -5.74 -4.80 -3.67
CA MET A 92 -4.81 -5.85 -4.05
C MET A 92 -5.42 -7.21 -3.68
N MET A 93 -5.10 -8.26 -4.43
CA MET A 93 -5.56 -9.62 -4.14
C MET A 93 -4.67 -10.26 -3.09
N PRO A 94 -5.18 -10.65 -1.92
CA PRO A 94 -4.38 -11.29 -0.88
C PRO A 94 -3.90 -12.69 -1.29
N PRO A 95 -2.59 -12.96 -1.33
CA PRO A 95 -2.07 -14.27 -1.69
C PRO A 95 -1.98 -15.22 -0.50
N CYS A 96 -1.77 -14.68 0.69
CA CYS A 96 -1.53 -15.47 1.90
C CYS A 96 -2.81 -15.62 2.73
N VAL A 97 -3.75 -16.44 2.22
CA VAL A 97 -5.00 -16.77 2.90
C VAL A 97 -5.12 -18.29 3.01
N PRO A 98 -4.88 -18.85 4.20
CA PRO A 98 -4.31 -18.21 5.41
C PRO A 98 -2.84 -17.83 5.23
N ALA A 99 -2.33 -16.95 6.11
CA ALA A 99 -0.93 -16.53 6.09
C ALA A 99 0.02 -17.70 6.40
N THR A 100 -0.40 -18.63 7.25
CA THR A 100 0.34 -19.86 7.59
C THR A 100 -0.61 -21.05 7.75
N ASN A 101 -0.06 -22.27 7.59
CA ASN A 101 -0.81 -23.51 7.82
C ASN A 101 -1.07 -23.81 9.32
N PHE A 102 -0.63 -22.95 10.22
CA PHE A 102 -0.78 -23.13 11.67
C PHE A 102 -1.99 -22.38 12.25
N GLU A 103 -2.61 -21.51 11.47
CA GLU A 103 -3.77 -20.74 11.90
C GLU A 103 -5.09 -21.37 11.48
N THR A 104 -6.15 -21.02 12.20
CA THR A 104 -7.53 -21.34 11.81
C THR A 104 -8.07 -20.20 10.97
N SER A 105 -8.31 -20.45 9.70
CA SER A 105 -8.89 -19.47 8.76
C SER A 105 -10.35 -19.77 8.48
N GLY A 106 -11.06 -18.79 7.98
CA GLY A 106 -12.42 -18.94 7.44
C GLY A 106 -12.41 -19.29 5.95
N ALA A 107 -11.26 -19.17 5.28
CA ALA A 107 -11.09 -19.48 3.87
C ALA A 107 -9.65 -19.93 3.57
N ASP A 108 -9.51 -20.69 2.48
CA ASP A 108 -8.25 -20.97 1.81
C ASP A 108 -8.36 -20.50 0.38
N LEU A 109 -7.45 -19.65 -0.06
CA LEU A 109 -7.38 -19.18 -1.46
C LEU A 109 -6.20 -19.80 -2.18
N TYR A 110 -6.40 -20.05 -3.46
CA TYR A 110 -5.41 -20.57 -4.41
C TYR A 110 -5.39 -19.71 -5.67
N ALA A 111 -4.41 -19.91 -6.52
CA ALA A 111 -4.24 -19.14 -7.75
C ALA A 111 -5.49 -19.06 -8.63
N ASP A 112 -6.22 -20.16 -8.76
CA ASP A 112 -7.45 -20.23 -9.57
C ASP A 112 -8.57 -19.34 -9.01
N ASP A 113 -8.62 -19.15 -7.69
CA ASP A 113 -9.62 -18.28 -7.04
C ASP A 113 -9.38 -16.80 -7.33
N MET A 114 -8.15 -16.43 -7.69
CA MET A 114 -7.72 -15.05 -7.95
C MET A 114 -7.92 -14.62 -9.41
N GLU A 115 -8.08 -15.60 -10.32
CA GLU A 115 -7.99 -15.35 -11.75
C GLU A 115 -9.00 -14.31 -12.24
N ASP A 116 -10.25 -14.43 -11.84
CA ASP A 116 -11.31 -13.54 -12.34
C ASP A 116 -11.09 -12.08 -11.90
N ALA A 117 -10.72 -11.83 -10.65
CA ALA A 117 -10.47 -10.49 -10.14
C ALA A 117 -9.25 -9.83 -10.81
N LEU A 118 -8.16 -10.58 -11.01
CA LEU A 118 -6.97 -10.11 -11.73
C LEU A 118 -7.27 -9.84 -13.21
N LYS A 119 -8.02 -10.71 -13.86
CA LYS A 119 -8.38 -10.60 -15.28
C LYS A 119 -9.31 -9.44 -15.56
N THR A 120 -10.26 -9.17 -14.69
CA THR A 120 -11.24 -8.09 -14.85
C THR A 120 -10.69 -6.72 -14.46
N GLY A 121 -9.56 -6.70 -13.74
CA GLY A 121 -9.01 -5.48 -13.14
C GLY A 121 -9.81 -4.99 -11.94
N GLU A 122 -10.53 -5.88 -11.27
CA GLU A 122 -11.19 -5.57 -9.99
C GLU A 122 -10.16 -5.34 -8.89
N VAL A 123 -8.98 -5.99 -9.01
CA VAL A 123 -7.80 -5.76 -8.19
C VAL A 123 -6.62 -5.31 -9.04
N ASP A 124 -5.77 -4.45 -8.49
CA ASP A 124 -4.64 -3.85 -9.23
C ASP A 124 -3.35 -4.70 -9.17
N GLY A 125 -3.32 -5.71 -8.31
CA GLY A 125 -2.14 -6.57 -8.12
C GLY A 125 -2.34 -7.68 -7.12
N LEU A 126 -1.24 -8.36 -6.81
CA LEU A 126 -1.13 -9.29 -5.71
C LEU A 126 -0.63 -8.54 -4.48
N ALA A 127 -1.36 -8.65 -3.38
CA ALA A 127 -1.01 -8.03 -2.12
C ALA A 127 0.25 -8.63 -1.49
N GLU A 128 0.57 -8.28 -0.28
CA GLU A 128 1.81 -8.66 0.37
C GLU A 128 2.03 -10.18 0.46
N LEU A 129 3.20 -10.62 -0.01
CA LEU A 129 3.63 -12.01 0.06
C LEU A 129 4.22 -12.33 1.44
N MET A 130 3.35 -12.44 2.46
CA MET A 130 3.75 -12.72 3.86
C MET A 130 4.45 -14.08 4.02
N ASN A 131 4.08 -15.08 3.22
CA ASN A 131 4.76 -16.37 3.23
C ASN A 131 6.07 -16.31 2.41
N PHE A 132 6.96 -15.35 2.77
CA PHE A 132 8.27 -15.24 2.13
C PHE A 132 9.11 -16.53 2.24
N PRO A 133 9.04 -17.35 3.32
CA PRO A 133 9.73 -18.63 3.34
C PRO A 133 9.24 -19.59 2.24
N GLY A 134 7.93 -19.62 1.98
CA GLY A 134 7.35 -20.40 0.88
C GLY A 134 7.84 -19.92 -0.47
N VAL A 135 7.89 -18.59 -0.68
CA VAL A 135 8.43 -18.01 -1.92
C VAL A 135 9.89 -18.38 -2.14
N ILE A 136 10.74 -18.22 -1.10
CA ILE A 136 12.18 -18.52 -1.17
C ILE A 136 12.44 -20.00 -1.44
N ASN A 137 11.62 -20.88 -0.87
CA ASN A 137 11.76 -22.32 -1.03
C ASN A 137 10.93 -22.88 -2.20
N ALA A 138 10.33 -22.03 -3.02
CA ALA A 138 9.54 -22.37 -4.19
C ALA A 138 8.36 -23.32 -3.85
N ASP A 139 7.61 -22.98 -2.80
CA ASP A 139 6.35 -23.63 -2.47
C ASP A 139 5.37 -23.50 -3.63
N ASP A 140 4.76 -24.61 -4.04
CA ASP A 140 3.91 -24.66 -5.25
C ASP A 140 2.75 -23.65 -5.18
N LYS A 141 2.08 -23.51 -4.02
CA LYS A 141 0.98 -22.56 -3.86
C LYS A 141 1.45 -21.11 -4.10
N MET A 142 2.55 -20.71 -3.49
CA MET A 142 3.10 -19.37 -3.63
C MET A 142 3.55 -19.09 -5.07
N ILE A 143 4.19 -20.05 -5.72
CA ILE A 143 4.65 -19.90 -7.10
C ILE A 143 3.47 -19.81 -8.06
N ASP A 144 2.42 -20.62 -7.89
CA ASP A 144 1.23 -20.58 -8.73
C ASP A 144 0.50 -19.24 -8.63
N GLU A 145 0.36 -18.67 -7.44
CA GLU A 145 -0.23 -17.34 -7.20
C GLU A 145 0.59 -16.23 -7.86
N ILE A 146 1.93 -16.28 -7.72
CA ILE A 146 2.84 -15.35 -8.39
C ILE A 146 2.73 -15.46 -9.92
N LEU A 147 2.68 -16.67 -10.46
CA LEU A 147 2.52 -16.90 -11.90
C LEU A 147 1.17 -16.42 -12.41
N MET A 148 0.11 -16.55 -11.62
CA MET A 148 -1.21 -16.02 -11.93
C MET A 148 -1.17 -14.48 -12.02
N ALA A 149 -0.58 -13.80 -11.04
CA ALA A 149 -0.39 -12.36 -11.09
C ALA A 149 0.42 -11.92 -12.33
N LYS A 150 1.53 -12.59 -12.60
CA LYS A 150 2.38 -12.31 -13.79
C LYS A 150 1.64 -12.54 -15.11
N LYS A 151 0.76 -13.54 -15.20
CA LYS A 151 -0.05 -13.83 -16.39
C LYS A 151 -0.91 -12.62 -16.79
N TYR A 152 -1.40 -11.86 -15.82
CA TYR A 152 -2.21 -10.66 -16.05
C TYR A 152 -1.42 -9.35 -15.97
N GLY A 153 -0.09 -9.42 -15.83
CA GLY A 153 0.78 -8.24 -15.73
C GLY A 153 0.58 -7.45 -14.44
N ALA A 154 -0.01 -8.09 -13.43
CA ALA A 154 -0.27 -7.50 -12.14
C ALA A 154 1.01 -7.27 -11.34
N ARG A 155 1.05 -6.21 -10.53
CA ARG A 155 2.14 -5.94 -9.60
C ARG A 155 2.05 -6.88 -8.41
N ILE A 156 3.18 -7.10 -7.74
CA ILE A 156 3.28 -7.97 -6.58
C ILE A 156 3.91 -7.17 -5.46
N ASP A 157 3.20 -7.06 -4.34
CA ASP A 157 3.72 -6.42 -3.14
C ASP A 157 4.54 -7.39 -2.30
N GLY A 158 5.52 -6.86 -1.60
CA GLY A 158 6.43 -7.62 -0.78
C GLY A 158 6.19 -7.42 0.72
N HIS A 159 6.56 -8.47 1.46
CA HIS A 159 6.58 -8.53 2.91
C HIS A 159 7.70 -9.49 3.31
N ALA A 160 8.88 -8.97 3.65
CA ALA A 160 10.06 -9.80 3.84
C ALA A 160 10.91 -9.35 5.04
N PRO A 161 10.35 -9.35 6.28
CA PRO A 161 11.07 -8.90 7.45
C PRO A 161 12.34 -9.73 7.67
N GLN A 162 13.46 -9.06 7.87
CA GLN A 162 14.78 -9.65 8.15
C GLN A 162 15.35 -10.57 7.03
N VAL A 163 14.72 -10.63 5.87
CA VAL A 163 15.24 -11.37 4.72
C VAL A 163 16.40 -10.59 4.10
N VAL A 164 17.56 -11.19 3.97
CA VAL A 164 18.80 -10.55 3.48
C VAL A 164 19.59 -11.47 2.53
N GLY A 165 20.57 -10.92 1.84
CA GLY A 165 21.53 -11.68 1.07
C GLY A 165 20.91 -12.50 -0.05
N LYS A 166 21.21 -13.81 -0.09
CA LYS A 166 20.74 -14.73 -1.16
C LYS A 166 19.25 -14.99 -1.10
N ASP A 167 18.68 -15.04 0.10
CA ASP A 167 17.24 -15.28 0.31
C ASP A 167 16.45 -14.08 -0.21
N LEU A 168 16.95 -12.85 0.02
CA LEU A 168 16.36 -11.65 -0.57
C LEU A 168 16.46 -11.68 -2.11
N ASN A 169 17.56 -12.15 -2.68
CA ASN A 169 17.67 -12.31 -4.13
C ASN A 169 16.63 -13.30 -4.69
N ALA A 170 16.41 -14.43 -3.99
CA ALA A 170 15.39 -15.41 -4.39
C ALA A 170 13.99 -14.81 -4.33
N TYR A 171 13.68 -14.10 -3.25
CA TYR A 171 12.38 -13.42 -3.05
C TYR A 171 12.13 -12.39 -4.16
N ILE A 172 13.07 -11.50 -4.43
CA ILE A 172 12.97 -10.50 -5.50
C ILE A 172 12.82 -11.14 -6.88
N ALA A 173 13.58 -12.20 -7.15
CA ALA A 173 13.53 -12.92 -8.44
C ALA A 173 12.15 -13.56 -8.68
N ALA A 174 11.43 -13.94 -7.63
CA ALA A 174 10.06 -14.42 -7.72
C ALA A 174 9.08 -13.34 -8.19
N GLY A 175 9.31 -12.05 -7.84
CA GLY A 175 8.54 -10.96 -8.41
C GLY A 175 8.14 -9.79 -7.52
N PRO A 176 8.25 -9.84 -6.18
CA PRO A 176 7.91 -8.70 -5.33
C PRO A 176 8.70 -7.44 -5.73
N ALA A 177 7.98 -6.33 -5.86
CA ALA A 177 8.55 -5.08 -6.35
C ALA A 177 8.91 -4.09 -5.25
N ASN A 178 8.36 -4.29 -4.06
CA ASN A 178 8.53 -3.41 -2.90
C ASN A 178 8.67 -4.21 -1.59
N ASP A 179 8.98 -3.52 -0.51
CA ASP A 179 8.92 -4.05 0.86
C ASP A 179 8.67 -2.91 1.85
N HIS A 180 7.76 -3.13 2.81
CA HIS A 180 7.42 -2.19 3.88
C HIS A 180 7.92 -2.67 5.26
N GLU A 181 8.52 -3.87 5.35
CA GLU A 181 8.91 -4.53 6.59
C GLU A 181 10.32 -4.18 7.10
N CYS A 182 11.06 -3.34 6.36
CA CYS A 182 12.38 -2.92 6.82
C CYS A 182 12.30 -2.13 8.14
N SER A 183 13.10 -2.54 9.11
CA SER A 183 13.22 -1.87 10.41
C SER A 183 14.63 -1.35 10.70
N THR A 184 15.61 -1.63 9.83
CA THR A 184 16.99 -1.15 9.92
C THR A 184 17.44 -0.52 8.61
N LEU A 185 18.46 0.33 8.69
CA LEU A 185 19.06 0.96 7.49
C LEU A 185 19.71 -0.09 6.59
N GLU A 186 20.32 -1.10 7.16
CA GLU A 186 20.97 -2.19 6.42
C GLU A 186 19.97 -2.98 5.58
N GLU A 187 18.79 -3.31 6.13
CA GLU A 187 17.72 -3.96 5.38
C GLU A 187 17.26 -3.06 4.23
N ALA A 188 17.02 -1.79 4.50
CA ALA A 188 16.56 -0.82 3.52
C ALA A 188 17.57 -0.60 2.39
N GLU A 189 18.88 -0.53 2.71
CA GLU A 189 19.95 -0.45 1.72
C GLU A 189 19.96 -1.68 0.79
N GLU A 190 19.80 -2.87 1.34
CA GLU A 190 19.76 -4.11 0.56
C GLU A 190 18.58 -4.13 -0.44
N ARG A 191 17.38 -3.65 -0.06
CA ARG A 191 16.23 -3.55 -0.97
C ARG A 191 16.51 -2.57 -2.09
N LEU A 192 16.93 -1.36 -1.75
CA LEU A 192 17.24 -0.31 -2.74
C LEU A 192 18.37 -0.72 -3.69
N ALA A 193 19.44 -1.34 -3.17
CA ALA A 193 20.56 -1.82 -3.97
C ALA A 193 20.15 -2.90 -5.00
N ARG A 194 19.12 -3.67 -4.70
CA ARG A 194 18.56 -4.70 -5.58
C ARG A 194 17.40 -4.22 -6.44
N GLY A 195 17.04 -2.93 -6.36
CA GLY A 195 16.06 -2.30 -7.24
C GLY A 195 14.62 -2.39 -6.75
N MET A 196 14.35 -2.82 -5.52
CA MET A 196 13.01 -2.72 -4.92
C MET A 196 12.63 -1.27 -4.63
N TYR A 197 11.34 -1.02 -4.54
CA TYR A 197 10.81 0.15 -3.85
C TYR A 197 10.82 -0.10 -2.35
N LEU A 198 11.19 0.91 -1.59
CA LEU A 198 11.17 0.89 -0.13
C LEU A 198 9.96 1.69 0.34
N LEU A 199 9.09 1.05 1.11
CA LEU A 199 7.97 1.71 1.76
C LEU A 199 8.40 2.06 3.20
N LEU A 200 8.44 3.36 3.48
CA LEU A 200 8.77 3.89 4.80
C LEU A 200 7.51 3.89 5.65
N ARG A 201 7.45 2.94 6.58
CA ARG A 201 6.24 2.65 7.35
C ARG A 201 6.11 3.52 8.60
N GLU A 202 4.92 4.13 8.77
CA GLU A 202 4.56 4.87 9.97
C GLU A 202 3.10 4.61 10.34
N GLY A 203 2.85 3.45 10.93
CA GLY A 203 1.54 3.00 11.38
C GLY A 203 1.19 3.42 12.80
N SER A 204 0.13 2.82 13.33
CA SER A 204 -0.27 3.03 14.72
C SER A 204 0.58 2.26 15.73
N VAL A 205 1.16 1.16 15.31
CA VAL A 205 1.97 0.25 16.13
C VAL A 205 3.41 0.26 15.64
N THR A 206 3.61 -0.05 14.37
CA THR A 206 4.94 -0.11 13.76
C THR A 206 5.31 1.26 13.20
N GLN A 207 6.42 1.83 13.69
CA GLN A 207 6.86 3.20 13.41
C GLN A 207 8.34 3.20 13.06
N ASP A 208 8.67 2.96 11.80
CA ASP A 208 10.04 2.83 11.31
C ASP A 208 10.50 4.04 10.48
N LEU A 209 9.59 4.93 10.08
CA LEU A 209 9.89 6.09 9.23
C LEU A 209 11.11 6.89 9.72
N ARG A 210 11.13 7.29 11.01
CA ARG A 210 12.23 8.08 11.56
C ARG A 210 13.57 7.36 11.52
N LYS A 211 13.57 6.03 11.69
CA LYS A 211 14.81 5.23 11.64
C LYS A 211 15.33 5.09 10.21
N LEU A 212 14.41 4.98 9.24
CA LEU A 212 14.74 4.72 7.86
C LEU A 212 14.95 6.01 7.03
N LEU A 213 14.41 7.15 7.50
CA LEU A 213 14.49 8.43 6.79
C LEU A 213 15.93 8.83 6.38
N PRO A 214 16.98 8.58 7.18
CA PRO A 214 18.36 8.92 6.81
C PRO A 214 18.87 8.26 5.51
N ILE A 215 18.24 7.17 5.05
CA ILE A 215 18.63 6.53 3.79
C ILE A 215 18.18 7.32 2.56
N VAL A 216 17.13 8.14 2.70
CA VAL A 216 16.51 8.86 1.58
C VAL A 216 17.43 10.00 1.13
N ASN A 217 17.69 10.04 -0.17
CA ASN A 217 18.49 11.09 -0.81
C ASN A 217 17.99 11.36 -2.23
N THR A 218 18.54 12.36 -2.89
CA THR A 218 18.10 12.77 -4.24
C THR A 218 18.24 11.68 -5.31
N ALA A 219 19.14 10.71 -5.12
CA ALA A 219 19.35 9.63 -6.08
C ALA A 219 18.30 8.52 -5.95
N ASN A 220 17.83 8.25 -4.72
CA ASN A 220 16.92 7.14 -4.44
C ASN A 220 15.49 7.55 -4.04
N SER A 221 15.20 8.83 -3.82
CA SER A 221 13.89 9.32 -3.35
C SER A 221 12.72 8.85 -4.21
N ARG A 222 12.92 8.62 -5.51
CA ARG A 222 11.89 8.09 -6.42
C ARG A 222 11.56 6.61 -6.19
N ARG A 223 12.33 5.92 -5.36
CA ARG A 223 12.11 4.53 -4.96
C ARG A 223 11.70 4.40 -3.49
N CYS A 224 11.55 5.52 -2.80
CA CYS A 224 11.07 5.56 -1.43
C CYS A 224 9.63 6.10 -1.43
N LEU A 225 8.73 5.33 -0.86
CA LEU A 225 7.31 5.64 -0.75
C LEU A 225 6.95 5.72 0.73
N LEU A 226 5.84 6.36 1.04
CA LEU A 226 5.30 6.37 2.39
C LEU A 226 4.18 5.33 2.50
N SER A 227 4.10 4.69 3.67
CA SER A 227 3.08 3.69 3.98
C SER A 227 2.62 3.80 5.42
N GLY A 228 1.32 3.66 5.63
CA GLY A 228 0.73 3.59 6.96
C GLY A 228 0.63 2.17 7.50
N ASP A 229 0.46 1.17 6.60
CA ASP A 229 0.23 -0.22 6.97
C ASP A 229 -0.99 -0.33 7.90
N ASP A 230 -0.79 -0.58 9.19
CA ASP A 230 -1.83 -0.64 10.21
C ASP A 230 -2.10 0.71 10.87
N VAL A 231 -3.10 1.45 10.39
CA VAL A 231 -3.45 2.76 10.96
C VAL A 231 -4.86 2.76 11.54
N GLN A 232 -4.94 2.97 12.83
CA GLN A 232 -6.22 3.18 13.53
C GLN A 232 -6.79 4.57 13.22
N ALA A 233 -8.09 4.65 12.97
CA ALA A 233 -8.79 5.92 12.76
C ALA A 233 -8.56 6.93 13.90
N LYS A 234 -8.52 6.48 15.15
CA LYS A 234 -8.19 7.31 16.32
C LYS A 234 -6.80 7.94 16.23
N THR A 235 -5.80 7.20 15.74
CA THR A 235 -4.45 7.71 15.53
C THR A 235 -4.45 8.84 14.52
N ALA A 236 -5.09 8.64 13.36
CA ALA A 236 -5.21 9.65 12.32
C ALA A 236 -5.97 10.89 12.80
N ILE A 237 -7.06 10.73 13.56
CA ILE A 237 -7.82 11.86 14.11
C ILE A 237 -6.96 12.69 15.06
N ASN A 238 -6.16 12.06 15.90
CA ASN A 238 -5.39 12.73 16.93
C ASN A 238 -4.06 13.30 16.41
N LYS A 239 -3.41 12.63 15.46
CA LYS A 239 -2.08 12.98 14.96
C LYS A 239 -2.09 13.69 13.61
N GLY A 240 -3.20 13.71 12.89
CA GLY A 240 -3.35 14.41 11.62
C GLY A 240 -3.42 13.49 10.39
N CYS A 241 -2.43 13.51 9.51
CA CYS A 241 -2.44 12.79 8.23
C CYS A 241 -2.20 11.28 8.41
N LEU A 242 -2.67 10.46 7.45
CA LEU A 242 -2.38 9.03 7.37
C LEU A 242 -0.88 8.78 7.18
N LEU A 243 -0.28 9.52 6.25
CA LEU A 243 1.15 9.44 5.92
C LEU A 243 2.02 10.38 6.77
N TYR A 244 1.42 11.04 7.76
CA TYR A 244 2.03 12.13 8.49
C TYR A 244 1.64 12.09 9.95
N THR A 245 2.40 11.41 10.74
CA THR A 245 2.10 11.23 12.16
C THR A 245 3.03 12.00 13.09
N SER A 246 3.95 12.81 12.59
CA SER A 246 4.85 13.61 13.43
C SER A 246 5.64 14.66 12.65
N ASP A 247 6.45 15.45 13.35
CA ASP A 247 7.38 16.47 12.85
C ASP A 247 8.38 16.00 11.77
N ALA A 248 8.36 14.70 11.41
CA ALA A 248 9.26 14.14 10.41
C ALA A 248 9.05 14.68 8.99
N ALA A 249 7.87 15.23 8.68
CA ALA A 249 7.68 15.85 7.37
C ALA A 249 8.12 17.31 7.33
N ASP A 250 8.24 18.00 8.45
CA ASP A 250 8.93 19.29 8.48
C ASP A 250 10.40 19.12 8.07
N ASP A 251 11.00 17.97 8.36
CA ASP A 251 12.36 17.62 7.96
C ASP A 251 12.49 17.23 6.46
N LEU A 252 11.37 16.82 5.81
CA LEU A 252 11.37 16.45 4.39
C LEU A 252 11.09 17.62 3.44
N ILE A 253 10.52 18.73 3.95
CA ILE A 253 10.06 19.87 3.15
C ILE A 253 10.91 21.14 3.46
N GLY A 254 11.84 21.05 4.41
CA GLY A 254 12.76 22.12 4.81
C GLY A 254 13.80 22.51 3.76
#